data_391d6e487a6f63a383e5786b078e52e5
#
_entry.id   391d6e487a6f63a383e5786b078e52e5
#
_cell.length_a   1.000
_cell.length_b   1.000
_cell.length_c   1.000
_cell.angle_alpha   90.00
_cell.angle_beta   90.00
_cell.angle_gamma   90.00
#
_symmetry.space_group_name_H-M   'P 1'
#
loop_
_entity.id
_entity.type
_entity.pdbx_description
1 polymer ?
#
loop_
_entity_poly.entity_id
_entity_poly.type
_entity_poly.pdbx_seq_one_letter_code
_entity_poly.pdbx_strand_id
1 'polypeptide(L)'
;MNFENTLAFAGTLDRQDPLHQFREEFIFPKQNDKPFIYLCGNSLGLQPKAAKEAVDGQLAHWANMAVEGWFEGDQPWMFYHKELK
;
A
#
# COMPACT_ATOMS: atom_id res chain seq x y z
N MET A 1 25.50 17.70 -9.89
CA MET A 1 24.22 17.75 -10.64
C MET A 1 23.80 19.21 -10.78
N ASN A 2 23.46 19.63 -11.99
CA ASN A 2 22.93 20.96 -12.24
C ASN A 2 21.39 20.90 -12.20
N PHE A 3 20.80 21.63 -11.28
CA PHE A 3 19.34 21.69 -11.16
C PHE A 3 18.74 22.67 -12.14
N GLU A 4 17.62 22.26 -12.74
CA GLU A 4 16.80 23.12 -13.59
C GLU A 4 15.38 23.19 -13.01
N ASN A 5 14.81 24.38 -13.00
CA ASN A 5 13.43 24.56 -12.53
C ASN A 5 12.47 24.32 -13.70
N THR A 6 12.42 23.08 -14.18
CA THR A 6 11.55 22.68 -15.29
C THR A 6 10.85 21.37 -14.97
N LEU A 7 9.66 21.17 -15.54
CA LEU A 7 8.93 19.92 -15.42
C LEU A 7 9.68 18.75 -16.07
N ALA A 8 10.36 19.01 -17.16
CA ALA A 8 11.15 17.99 -17.85
C ALA A 8 12.28 17.45 -16.97
N PHE A 9 12.98 18.34 -16.25
CA PHE A 9 14.05 17.93 -15.34
C PHE A 9 13.48 17.10 -14.16
N ALA A 10 12.37 17.54 -13.56
CA ALA A 10 11.70 16.79 -12.49
C ALA A 10 11.30 15.39 -12.98
N GLY A 11 10.71 15.28 -14.16
CA GLY A 11 10.32 14.00 -14.73
C GLY A 11 11.51 13.07 -14.98
N THR A 12 12.67 13.64 -15.34
CA THR A 12 13.89 12.85 -15.50
C THR A 12 14.34 12.26 -14.17
N LEU A 13 14.33 13.07 -13.10
CA LEU A 13 14.67 12.58 -11.78
C LEU A 13 13.73 11.49 -11.31
N ASP A 14 12.43 11.65 -11.56
CA ASP A 14 11.43 10.64 -11.19
C ASP A 14 11.72 9.30 -11.91
N ARG A 15 12.02 9.34 -13.20
CA ARG A 15 12.31 8.13 -13.97
C ARG A 15 13.58 7.43 -13.53
N GLN A 16 14.54 8.19 -13.02
CA GLN A 16 15.83 7.66 -12.54
C GLN A 16 15.77 7.16 -11.10
N ASP A 17 14.71 7.47 -10.38
CA ASP A 17 14.52 7.01 -9.00
C ASP A 17 14.28 5.50 -8.99
N PRO A 18 15.12 4.70 -8.31
CA PRO A 18 14.93 3.25 -8.24
C PRO A 18 13.63 2.84 -7.54
N LEU A 19 13.00 3.75 -6.81
CA LEU A 19 11.74 3.50 -6.11
C LEU A 19 10.50 3.92 -6.90
N HIS A 20 10.66 4.47 -8.11
CA HIS A 20 9.54 5.04 -8.87
C HIS A 20 8.42 4.04 -9.16
N GLN A 21 8.76 2.75 -9.34
CA GLN A 21 7.76 1.71 -9.62
C GLN A 21 6.81 1.46 -8.45
N PHE A 22 7.23 1.75 -7.22
CA PHE A 22 6.38 1.54 -6.05
C PHE A 22 5.17 2.46 -6.01
N ARG A 23 5.17 3.55 -6.76
CA ARG A 23 4.00 4.41 -6.91
C ARG A 23 2.76 3.63 -7.34
N GLU A 24 2.94 2.62 -8.20
CA GLU A 24 1.85 1.79 -8.71
C GLU A 24 1.23 0.87 -7.65
N GLU A 25 1.89 0.71 -6.50
CA GLU A 25 1.39 -0.11 -5.40
C GLU A 25 0.32 0.59 -4.56
N PHE A 26 0.03 1.87 -4.83
CA PHE A 26 -0.88 2.69 -4.04
C PHE A 26 -2.02 3.20 -4.89
N ILE A 27 -3.17 3.44 -4.23
CA ILE A 27 -4.36 3.99 -4.86
C ILE A 27 -4.36 5.51 -4.65
N PHE A 28 -4.37 6.25 -5.75
CA PHE A 28 -4.42 7.70 -5.72
C PHE A 28 -5.87 8.18 -5.92
N PRO A 29 -6.38 9.08 -5.06
CA PRO A 29 -7.67 9.71 -5.34
C PRO A 29 -7.59 10.50 -6.64
N LYS A 30 -8.71 10.59 -7.33
CA LYS A 30 -8.79 11.24 -8.64
C LYS A 30 -9.76 12.40 -8.62
N GLN A 31 -9.45 13.41 -9.39
CA GLN A 31 -10.35 14.51 -9.70
C GLN A 31 -10.35 14.70 -11.21
N ASN A 32 -11.55 14.64 -11.84
CA ASN A 32 -11.69 14.72 -13.30
C ASN A 32 -10.80 13.70 -14.02
N ASP A 33 -10.79 12.46 -13.51
CA ASP A 33 -10.00 11.32 -14.03
C ASP A 33 -8.48 11.48 -13.94
N LYS A 34 -8.01 12.52 -13.23
CA LYS A 34 -6.58 12.74 -13.02
C LYS A 34 -6.23 12.46 -11.56
N PRO A 35 -5.10 11.78 -11.29
CA PRO A 35 -4.69 11.56 -9.91
C PRO A 35 -4.33 12.87 -9.22
N PHE A 36 -4.69 12.98 -7.94
CA PHE A 36 -4.28 14.10 -7.11
C PHE A 36 -2.77 14.10 -6.90
N ILE A 37 -2.21 15.29 -6.74
CA ILE A 37 -0.89 15.47 -6.14
C ILE A 37 -1.12 15.39 -4.63
N TYR A 38 -0.78 14.26 -4.03
CA TYR A 38 -1.08 13.96 -2.62
C TYR A 38 0.15 14.18 -1.75
N LEU A 39 0.09 15.18 -0.88
CA LEU A 39 1.20 15.58 -0.02
C LEU A 39 0.87 15.47 1.47
N CYS A 40 -0.19 14.75 1.83
CA CYS A 40 -0.67 14.63 3.21
C CYS A 40 -0.32 13.29 3.86
N GLY A 41 0.68 12.59 3.34
CA GLY A 41 1.10 11.29 3.88
C GLY A 41 1.52 11.31 5.34
N ASN A 42 1.91 12.49 5.86
CA ASN A 42 2.22 12.67 7.27
C ASN A 42 0.99 12.53 8.18
N SER A 43 -0.20 12.77 7.65
CA SER A 43 -1.47 12.62 8.39
C SER A 43 -2.07 11.25 8.15
N LEU A 44 -2.25 10.89 6.88
CA LEU A 44 -2.75 9.58 6.47
C LEU A 44 -2.14 9.23 5.12
N GLY A 45 -1.40 8.14 5.07
CA GLY A 45 -0.82 7.64 3.82
C GLY A 45 -1.89 7.19 2.83
N LEU A 46 -1.50 7.10 1.56
CA LEU A 46 -2.37 6.53 0.54
C LEU A 46 -2.62 5.04 0.82
N GLN A 47 -3.78 4.54 0.42
CA GLN A 47 -4.11 3.14 0.61
C GLN A 47 -3.26 2.26 -0.30
N PRO A 48 -2.50 1.28 0.24
CA PRO A 48 -1.85 0.27 -0.60
C PRO A 48 -2.90 -0.59 -1.32
N LYS A 49 -2.64 -0.94 -2.55
CA LYS A 49 -3.52 -1.85 -3.30
C LYS A 49 -3.66 -3.21 -2.62
N ALA A 50 -2.59 -3.67 -1.97
CA ALA A 50 -2.58 -4.94 -1.24
C ALA A 50 -3.46 -4.94 0.03
N ALA A 51 -3.85 -3.78 0.55
CA ALA A 51 -4.62 -3.69 1.80
C ALA A 51 -5.98 -4.39 1.69
N LYS A 52 -6.71 -4.17 0.59
CA LYS A 52 -8.01 -4.82 0.39
C LYS A 52 -7.88 -6.34 0.35
N GLU A 53 -6.90 -6.84 -0.39
CA GLU A 53 -6.64 -8.28 -0.51
C GLU A 53 -6.29 -8.89 0.84
N ALA A 54 -5.46 -8.21 1.63
CA ALA A 54 -5.10 -8.68 2.97
C ALA A 54 -6.32 -8.77 3.89
N VAL A 55 -7.19 -7.76 3.88
CA VAL A 55 -8.43 -7.76 4.67
C VAL A 55 -9.38 -8.85 4.17
N ASP A 56 -9.57 -8.96 2.86
CA ASP A 56 -10.43 -9.99 2.28
C ASP A 56 -9.93 -11.40 2.65
N GLY A 57 -8.61 -11.60 2.71
CA GLY A 57 -8.01 -12.85 3.15
C GLY A 57 -8.38 -13.19 4.60
N GLN A 58 -8.38 -12.21 5.49
CA GLN A 58 -8.77 -12.44 6.88
C GLN A 58 -10.28 -12.71 7.02
N LEU A 59 -11.10 -12.04 6.23
CA LEU A 59 -12.53 -12.31 6.21
C LEU A 59 -12.81 -13.74 5.71
N ALA A 60 -12.11 -14.18 4.68
CA ALA A 60 -12.22 -15.55 4.17
C ALA A 60 -11.77 -16.59 5.21
N HIS A 61 -10.69 -16.30 5.91
CA HIS A 61 -10.18 -17.14 7.00
C HIS A 61 -11.27 -17.34 8.07
N TRP A 62 -11.89 -16.24 8.49
CA TRP A 62 -12.99 -16.28 9.46
C TRP A 62 -14.19 -17.09 8.92
N ALA A 63 -14.60 -16.79 7.70
CA ALA A 63 -15.75 -17.46 7.08
C ALA A 63 -15.55 -18.98 6.96
N ASN A 64 -14.34 -19.40 6.62
CA ASN A 64 -14.03 -20.80 6.37
C ASN A 64 -13.74 -21.61 7.62
N MET A 65 -13.20 -20.98 8.66
CA MET A 65 -12.67 -21.67 9.83
C MET A 65 -13.42 -21.36 11.14
N ALA A 66 -14.15 -20.23 11.18
CA ALA A 66 -14.85 -19.79 12.40
C ALA A 66 -13.92 -19.83 13.62
N VAL A 67 -14.28 -20.51 14.69
CA VAL A 67 -13.45 -20.57 15.91
C VAL A 67 -12.11 -21.22 15.68
N GLU A 68 -12.00 -22.15 14.74
CA GLU A 68 -10.70 -22.78 14.41
C GLU A 68 -9.71 -21.79 13.81
N GLY A 69 -10.15 -20.65 13.31
CA GLY A 69 -9.29 -19.58 12.79
C GLY A 69 -8.31 -19.01 13.81
N TRP A 70 -8.57 -19.21 15.10
CA TRP A 70 -7.64 -18.82 16.15
C TRP A 70 -6.33 -19.64 16.08
N PHE A 71 -6.40 -20.89 15.64
CA PHE A 71 -5.30 -21.85 15.76
C PHE A 71 -4.83 -22.42 14.43
N GLU A 72 -5.69 -22.41 13.42
CA GLU A 72 -5.46 -23.09 12.15
C GLU A 72 -5.33 -22.12 10.99
N GLY A 73 -4.85 -22.61 9.85
CA GLY A 73 -4.68 -21.83 8.62
C GLY A 73 -3.30 -21.22 8.50
N ASP A 74 -3.09 -20.46 7.43
CA ASP A 74 -1.80 -19.86 7.11
C ASP A 74 -1.40 -18.75 8.09
N GLN A 75 -2.38 -18.06 8.66
CA GLN A 75 -2.16 -16.96 9.60
C GLN A 75 -3.08 -17.09 10.82
N PRO A 76 -2.80 -18.03 11.76
CA PRO A 76 -3.59 -18.18 12.97
C PRO A 76 -3.54 -16.91 13.82
N TRP A 77 -4.66 -16.55 14.45
CA TRP A 77 -4.77 -15.26 15.15
C TRP A 77 -4.22 -15.28 16.57
N MET A 78 -4.32 -16.43 17.24
CA MET A 78 -4.05 -16.50 18.70
C MET A 78 -2.67 -15.96 19.09
N PHE A 79 -1.65 -16.26 18.28
CA PHE A 79 -0.27 -15.89 18.57
C PHE A 79 0.31 -14.88 17.58
N TYR A 80 -0.55 -14.17 16.86
CA TYR A 80 -0.12 -13.23 15.82
C TYR A 80 0.87 -12.19 16.35
N HIS A 81 0.66 -11.72 17.58
CA HIS A 81 1.55 -10.75 18.20
C HIS A 81 3.01 -11.21 18.30
N LYS A 82 3.25 -12.53 18.30
CA LYS A 82 4.60 -13.09 18.35
C LYS A 82 5.34 -12.97 17.01
N GLU A 83 4.59 -12.89 15.93
CA GLU A 83 5.16 -12.74 14.58
C GLU A 83 5.54 -11.30 14.27
N LEU A 84 5.04 -10.35 15.03
CA LEU A 84 5.27 -8.92 14.81
C LEU A 84 6.54 -8.40 15.51
N LYS A 85 7.35 -9.26 16.08
CA LYS A 85 8.58 -8.85 16.76
C LYS A 85 9.71 -8.53 15.79
#